data_706fc5f9c7a511c623b290f3ae54f38d
#
_entry.id   706fc5f9c7a511c623b290f3ae54f38d
#
_cell.length_a   1.000
_cell.length_b   1.000
_cell.length_c   1.000
_cell.angle_alpha   90.00
_cell.angle_beta   90.00
_cell.angle_gamma   90.00
#
_symmetry.space_group_name_H-M   'P 1'
#
loop_
_entity.id
_entity.type
_entity.pdbx_description
1 polymer ?
#
loop_
_entity_poly.entity_id
_entity_poly.type
_entity_poly.pdbx_seq_one_letter_code
_entity_poly.pdbx_strand_id
1 'polypeptide(L)'
;MSDVVINPGREKGEPHLPDAGLLCVNPGDAAQAVSLAKERQGLRHFLFNSNLFQIPAADQEKPYFMAGPAVGAPMAVLTLEKLVALGGRRIIVYGWCGSLHDTVRIGDVVLPTWAVSSEGTSAHYPLNVRPESHSDTRQALKDLLIDGGLTVHTGPVWSTDAPYRESRDQVKQFGAQGIFGVDMEYGALVAAAAFRKVELTAVLLVSDELWSGTWKPGFRSKLFRKKSSSILHLLADFCAG
;
A
#
# COMPACT_ATOMS: atom_id res chain seq x y z
N MET A 1 -29.24 1.22 8.34
CA MET A 1 -28.47 0.10 8.94
C MET A 1 -27.82 -0.63 7.78
N SER A 2 -26.56 -1.03 7.89
CA SER A 2 -25.93 -1.82 6.82
C SER A 2 -26.58 -3.19 6.77
N ASP A 3 -26.88 -3.68 5.56
CA ASP A 3 -27.47 -5.00 5.30
C ASP A 3 -26.42 -6.14 5.42
N VAL A 4 -25.25 -5.85 5.98
CA VAL A 4 -24.19 -6.83 6.18
C VAL A 4 -24.25 -7.45 7.57
N VAL A 5 -24.06 -8.78 7.62
CA VAL A 5 -24.14 -9.55 8.87
C VAL A 5 -22.90 -9.36 9.73
N ILE A 6 -21.70 -9.26 9.11
CA ILE A 6 -20.43 -9.09 9.81
C ILE A 6 -19.96 -7.65 9.61
N ASN A 7 -19.83 -6.91 10.70
CA ASN A 7 -19.28 -5.56 10.69
C ASN A 7 -17.90 -5.56 11.37
N PRO A 8 -16.88 -4.94 10.78
CA PRO A 8 -15.62 -4.77 11.48
C PRO A 8 -15.82 -3.89 12.71
N GLY A 9 -15.33 -4.33 13.84
CA GLY A 9 -15.49 -3.65 15.12
C GLY A 9 -14.23 -3.77 15.98
N ARG A 10 -14.11 -2.88 16.96
CA ARG A 10 -13.13 -2.97 18.02
C ARG A 10 -13.72 -3.76 19.18
N GLU A 11 -13.05 -4.85 19.58
CA GLU A 11 -13.45 -5.69 20.69
C GLU A 11 -12.89 -5.19 22.03
N LYS A 12 -13.42 -5.72 23.14
CA LYS A 12 -12.91 -5.37 24.47
C LYS A 12 -11.45 -5.84 24.63
N GLY A 13 -10.59 -4.91 24.99
CA GLY A 13 -9.14 -5.17 25.15
C GLY A 13 -8.28 -4.92 23.90
N GLU A 14 -8.89 -4.64 22.77
CA GLU A 14 -8.14 -4.21 21.59
C GLU A 14 -7.75 -2.73 21.69
N PRO A 15 -6.60 -2.34 21.07
CA PRO A 15 -6.09 -0.98 21.13
C PRO A 15 -7.03 0.01 20.43
N HIS A 16 -6.91 1.28 20.77
CA HIS A 16 -7.34 2.37 19.92
C HIS A 16 -6.10 2.89 19.18
N LEU A 17 -6.08 2.75 17.87
CA LEU A 17 -4.94 3.15 17.06
C LEU A 17 -4.90 4.67 16.88
N PRO A 18 -3.70 5.25 16.68
CA PRO A 18 -3.54 6.60 16.15
C PRO A 18 -4.17 6.75 14.77
N ASP A 19 -4.44 7.98 14.35
CA ASP A 19 -5.07 8.27 13.06
C ASP A 19 -4.21 7.82 11.87
N ALA A 20 -2.88 8.01 11.94
CA ALA A 20 -1.96 7.71 10.86
C ALA A 20 -1.29 6.35 11.05
N GLY A 21 -1.07 5.65 9.94
CA GLY A 21 -0.29 4.41 9.97
C GLY A 21 0.14 3.89 8.62
N LEU A 22 1.08 2.95 8.67
CA LEU A 22 1.71 2.29 7.53
C LEU A 22 1.25 0.83 7.45
N LEU A 23 0.70 0.45 6.30
CA LEU A 23 0.37 -0.93 5.95
C LEU A 23 1.37 -1.45 4.91
N CYS A 24 2.28 -2.33 5.32
CA CYS A 24 3.21 -3.01 4.42
C CYS A 24 2.56 -4.29 3.88
N VAL A 25 2.25 -4.36 2.58
CA VAL A 25 1.57 -5.53 2.03
C VAL A 25 2.51 -6.71 1.81
N ASN A 26 3.77 -6.47 1.43
CA ASN A 26 4.74 -7.54 1.16
C ASN A 26 5.36 -8.13 2.44
N PRO A 27 5.58 -9.46 2.50
CA PRO A 27 6.17 -10.11 3.68
C PRO A 27 7.58 -9.61 4.04
N GLY A 28 8.41 -9.34 3.02
CA GLY A 28 9.80 -8.87 3.24
C GLY A 28 9.83 -7.48 3.89
N ASP A 29 9.02 -6.55 3.39
CA ASP A 29 8.90 -5.19 3.93
C ASP A 29 8.23 -5.20 5.30
N ALA A 30 7.21 -6.03 5.49
CA ALA A 30 6.56 -6.20 6.78
C ALA A 30 7.53 -6.75 7.85
N ALA A 31 8.45 -7.64 7.48
CA ALA A 31 9.48 -8.12 8.40
C ALA A 31 10.46 -7.00 8.81
N GLN A 32 10.84 -6.13 7.86
CA GLN A 32 11.64 -4.94 8.16
C GLN A 32 10.86 -3.93 9.02
N ALA A 33 9.56 -3.73 8.73
CA ALA A 33 8.67 -2.90 9.54
C ALA A 33 8.56 -3.38 10.99
N VAL A 34 8.52 -4.70 11.22
CA VAL A 34 8.56 -5.28 12.57
C VAL A 34 9.87 -4.95 13.29
N SER A 35 11.01 -5.00 12.59
CA SER A 35 12.31 -4.63 13.17
C SER A 35 12.35 -3.15 13.53
N LEU A 36 11.95 -2.29 12.61
CA LEU A 36 11.87 -0.84 12.83
C LEU A 36 10.89 -0.47 13.97
N ALA A 37 9.74 -1.15 14.03
CA ALA A 37 8.77 -0.93 15.12
C ALA A 37 9.36 -1.26 16.49
N LYS A 38 10.15 -2.35 16.61
CA LYS A 38 10.85 -2.70 17.84
C LYS A 38 11.93 -1.68 18.21
N GLU A 39 12.71 -1.19 17.23
CA GLU A 39 13.71 -0.14 17.43
C GLU A 39 13.08 1.16 17.95
N ARG A 40 11.87 1.48 17.48
CA ARG A 40 11.07 2.63 17.93
C ARG A 40 10.19 2.34 19.15
N GLN A 41 10.47 1.28 19.89
CA GLN A 41 9.77 0.90 21.13
C GLN A 41 8.26 0.67 20.93
N GLY A 42 7.87 0.21 19.73
CA GLY A 42 6.49 -0.06 19.38
C GLY A 42 5.86 -1.18 20.20
N LEU A 43 4.65 -0.94 20.69
CA LEU A 43 3.84 -1.93 21.40
C LEU A 43 3.13 -2.84 20.41
N ARG A 44 3.40 -4.15 20.52
CA ARG A 44 2.76 -5.15 19.66
C ARG A 44 1.35 -5.46 20.14
N HIS A 45 0.42 -5.51 19.19
CA HIS A 45 -0.97 -5.93 19.38
C HIS A 45 -1.31 -7.14 18.51
N PHE A 46 -2.37 -7.84 18.87
CA PHE A 46 -2.92 -8.90 18.04
C PHE A 46 -3.57 -8.32 16.79
N LEU A 47 -3.27 -8.90 15.65
CA LEU A 47 -3.96 -8.68 14.40
C LEU A 47 -4.05 -10.01 13.65
N PHE A 48 -5.22 -10.36 13.19
CA PHE A 48 -5.46 -11.62 12.49
C PHE A 48 -4.58 -11.72 11.22
N ASN A 49 -3.81 -12.80 11.13
CA ASN A 49 -2.89 -13.09 10.02
C ASN A 49 -1.84 -12.01 9.68
N SER A 50 -1.55 -11.09 10.61
CA SER A 50 -0.63 -10.00 10.37
C SER A 50 0.04 -9.54 11.67
N ASN A 51 1.00 -8.63 11.56
CA ASN A 51 1.57 -7.94 12.71
C ASN A 51 0.94 -6.55 12.83
N LEU A 52 0.79 -6.07 14.05
CA LEU A 52 0.35 -4.73 14.37
C LEU A 52 1.22 -4.19 15.51
N PHE A 53 1.80 -3.02 15.28
CA PHE A 53 2.55 -2.26 16.26
C PHE A 53 1.99 -0.85 16.35
N GLN A 54 1.80 -0.37 17.56
CA GLN A 54 1.55 1.04 17.84
C GLN A 54 2.85 1.68 18.30
N ILE A 55 3.31 2.68 17.57
CA ILE A 55 4.55 3.40 17.86
C ILE A 55 4.20 4.62 18.70
N PRO A 56 4.83 4.79 19.88
CA PRO A 56 4.59 5.97 20.72
C PRO A 56 5.12 7.24 20.06
N ALA A 57 4.58 8.38 20.46
CA ALA A 57 5.16 9.67 20.11
C ALA A 57 6.56 9.81 20.73
N ALA A 58 7.50 10.37 19.96
CA ALA A 58 8.82 10.75 20.45
C ALA A 58 9.04 12.25 20.23
N ASP A 59 9.44 12.97 21.23
CA ASP A 59 9.67 14.42 21.21
C ASP A 59 8.49 15.22 20.59
N GLN A 60 8.69 15.76 19.39
CA GLN A 60 7.67 16.52 18.65
C GLN A 60 6.88 15.67 17.64
N GLU A 61 7.14 14.36 17.58
CA GLU A 61 6.47 13.43 16.69
C GLU A 61 5.07 13.04 17.21
N LYS A 62 4.22 12.55 16.30
CA LYS A 62 2.92 11.96 16.63
C LYS A 62 3.01 10.44 16.73
N PRO A 63 2.16 9.81 17.56
CA PRO A 63 2.06 8.37 17.54
C PRO A 63 1.48 7.90 16.22
N TYR A 64 1.90 6.73 15.75
CA TYR A 64 1.38 6.09 14.55
C TYR A 64 1.35 4.57 14.70
N PHE A 65 0.85 3.85 13.71
CA PHE A 65 0.89 2.39 13.72
C PHE A 65 1.57 1.83 12.47
N MET A 66 2.07 0.61 12.60
CA MET A 66 2.62 -0.18 11.50
C MET A 66 1.95 -1.56 11.49
N ALA A 67 1.50 -2.00 10.31
CA ALA A 67 0.86 -3.29 10.13
C ALA A 67 1.39 -4.01 8.88
N GLY A 68 1.22 -5.32 8.82
CA GLY A 68 1.59 -6.17 7.70
C GLY A 68 2.18 -7.52 8.14
N PRO A 69 2.32 -8.49 7.21
CA PRO A 69 1.98 -8.40 5.78
C PRO A 69 0.49 -8.52 5.49
N ALA A 70 0.08 -8.15 4.26
CA ALA A 70 -1.31 -8.27 3.82
C ALA A 70 -1.37 -8.49 2.29
N VAL A 71 -0.88 -9.64 1.82
CA VAL A 71 -0.73 -9.96 0.40
C VAL A 71 -2.07 -10.32 -0.23
N GLY A 72 -2.35 -9.69 -1.38
CA GLY A 72 -3.54 -9.90 -2.18
C GLY A 72 -4.77 -9.15 -1.68
N ALA A 73 -5.65 -8.77 -2.60
CA ALA A 73 -6.78 -7.90 -2.35
C ALA A 73 -7.67 -8.32 -1.15
N PRO A 74 -8.08 -9.59 -1.00
CA PRO A 74 -8.91 -9.99 0.14
C PRO A 74 -8.23 -9.80 1.50
N MET A 75 -6.95 -10.17 1.62
CA MET A 75 -6.22 -10.04 2.87
C MET A 75 -5.92 -8.56 3.18
N ALA A 76 -5.56 -7.78 2.18
CA ALA A 76 -5.28 -6.37 2.33
C ALA A 76 -6.52 -5.61 2.81
N VAL A 77 -7.67 -5.88 2.23
CA VAL A 77 -8.94 -5.24 2.64
C VAL A 77 -9.41 -5.72 4.01
N LEU A 78 -9.31 -7.01 4.31
CA LEU A 78 -9.63 -7.53 5.66
C LEU A 78 -8.77 -6.82 6.73
N THR A 79 -7.48 -6.63 6.45
CA THR A 79 -6.56 -5.91 7.33
C THR A 79 -6.95 -4.43 7.45
N LEU A 80 -7.17 -3.74 6.33
CA LEU A 80 -7.60 -2.34 6.30
C LEU A 80 -8.87 -2.10 7.12
N GLU A 81 -9.90 -2.93 6.91
CA GLU A 81 -11.17 -2.84 7.64
C GLU A 81 -10.96 -2.92 9.16
N LYS A 82 -10.10 -3.83 9.60
CA LYS A 82 -9.77 -3.94 11.02
C LYS A 82 -8.98 -2.73 11.53
N LEU A 83 -8.00 -2.23 10.80
CA LEU A 83 -7.25 -1.02 11.15
C LEU A 83 -8.17 0.20 11.29
N VAL A 84 -9.12 0.36 10.37
CA VAL A 84 -10.14 1.42 10.41
C VAL A 84 -11.05 1.27 11.63
N ALA A 85 -11.50 0.06 11.94
CA ALA A 85 -12.32 -0.23 13.11
C ALA A 85 -11.59 0.04 14.44
N LEU A 86 -10.26 -0.14 14.44
CA LEU A 86 -9.40 0.17 15.58
C LEU A 86 -9.08 1.66 15.73
N GLY A 87 -9.37 2.51 14.74
CA GLY A 87 -9.18 3.96 14.83
C GLY A 87 -8.37 4.61 13.70
N GLY A 88 -7.71 3.83 12.84
CA GLY A 88 -6.92 4.37 11.72
C GLY A 88 -7.79 5.19 10.76
N ARG A 89 -7.29 6.34 10.31
CA ARG A 89 -8.00 7.27 9.41
C ARG A 89 -7.17 7.69 8.21
N ARG A 90 -5.85 7.72 8.32
CA ARG A 90 -4.89 8.03 7.27
C ARG A 90 -3.93 6.87 7.10
N ILE A 91 -4.13 6.08 6.04
CA ILE A 91 -3.40 4.84 5.79
C ILE A 91 -2.44 5.04 4.62
N ILE A 92 -1.16 4.90 4.88
CA ILE A 92 -0.14 4.79 3.84
C ILE A 92 0.05 3.30 3.54
N VAL A 93 -0.09 2.91 2.30
CA VAL A 93 0.17 1.53 1.86
C VAL A 93 1.54 1.46 1.22
N TYR A 94 2.37 0.54 1.66
CA TYR A 94 3.66 0.26 1.03
C TYR A 94 3.66 -1.12 0.41
N GLY A 95 3.91 -1.16 -0.90
CA GLY A 95 3.90 -2.38 -1.69
C GLY A 95 4.84 -2.34 -2.88
N TRP A 96 4.72 -3.34 -3.75
CA TRP A 96 5.49 -3.44 -4.99
C TRP A 96 4.55 -3.46 -6.20
N CYS A 97 5.10 -3.13 -7.37
CA CYS A 97 4.40 -3.32 -8.64
C CYS A 97 5.37 -3.76 -9.74
N GLY A 98 4.85 -4.48 -10.72
CA GLY A 98 5.52 -4.71 -11.98
C GLY A 98 5.27 -3.55 -12.93
N SER A 99 6.31 -3.04 -13.64
CA SER A 99 6.18 -1.94 -14.59
C SER A 99 5.51 -2.37 -15.89
N LEU A 100 4.53 -1.59 -16.35
CA LEU A 100 3.84 -1.74 -17.64
C LEU A 100 4.28 -0.69 -18.68
N HIS A 101 5.20 0.22 -18.33
CA HIS A 101 5.62 1.32 -19.19
C HIS A 101 7.15 1.43 -19.24
N ASP A 102 7.68 1.74 -20.42
CA ASP A 102 9.12 1.77 -20.67
C ASP A 102 9.87 2.92 -19.97
N THR A 103 9.18 3.95 -19.51
CA THR A 103 9.77 5.04 -18.71
C THR A 103 9.81 4.73 -17.21
N VAL A 104 9.13 3.67 -16.77
CA VAL A 104 9.03 3.26 -15.34
C VAL A 104 9.94 2.05 -15.13
N ARG A 105 11.00 2.20 -14.33
CA ARG A 105 12.07 1.22 -14.21
C ARG A 105 12.13 0.59 -12.83
N ILE A 106 12.75 -0.60 -12.76
CA ILE A 106 13.04 -1.27 -11.49
C ILE A 106 13.72 -0.31 -10.52
N GLY A 107 13.13 -0.15 -9.35
CA GLY A 107 13.62 0.73 -8.30
C GLY A 107 13.11 2.18 -8.39
N ASP A 108 12.27 2.51 -9.38
CA ASP A 108 11.44 3.71 -9.34
C ASP A 108 10.23 3.49 -8.41
N VAL A 109 9.55 4.56 -8.08
CA VAL A 109 8.33 4.54 -7.26
C VAL A 109 7.14 4.96 -8.11
N VAL A 110 6.04 4.24 -8.01
CA VAL A 110 4.74 4.63 -8.54
C VAL A 110 3.83 5.06 -7.38
N LEU A 111 3.27 6.26 -7.46
CA LEU A 111 2.21 6.75 -6.60
C LEU A 111 0.88 6.62 -7.36
N PRO A 112 0.07 5.60 -7.07
CA PRO A 112 -1.16 5.36 -7.80
C PRO A 112 -2.17 6.49 -7.58
N THR A 113 -2.84 6.90 -8.68
CA THR A 113 -3.98 7.82 -8.59
C THR A 113 -5.29 7.05 -8.46
N TRP A 114 -5.50 6.08 -9.33
CA TRP A 114 -6.65 5.16 -9.36
C TRP A 114 -6.19 3.81 -9.94
N ALA A 115 -7.06 2.81 -9.94
CA ALA A 115 -6.74 1.50 -10.50
C ALA A 115 -7.78 1.02 -11.53
N VAL A 116 -7.27 0.26 -12.52
CA VAL A 116 -8.08 -0.74 -13.22
C VAL A 116 -8.13 -1.96 -12.32
N SER A 117 -9.32 -2.35 -11.88
CA SER A 117 -9.50 -3.53 -11.04
C SER A 117 -9.79 -4.76 -11.88
N SER A 118 -8.95 -5.79 -11.72
CA SER A 118 -9.17 -7.16 -12.22
C SER A 118 -9.09 -8.16 -11.06
N GLU A 119 -9.21 -7.67 -9.84
CA GLU A 119 -9.37 -8.47 -8.62
C GLU A 119 -10.85 -8.51 -8.21
N GLY A 120 -11.22 -9.47 -7.37
CA GLY A 120 -12.63 -9.71 -7.02
C GLY A 120 -13.16 -8.89 -5.85
N THR A 121 -12.28 -8.30 -5.03
CA THR A 121 -12.66 -7.73 -3.71
C THR A 121 -13.32 -6.37 -3.83
N SER A 122 -12.83 -5.49 -4.71
CA SER A 122 -13.38 -4.13 -4.88
C SER A 122 -14.85 -4.12 -5.29
N ALA A 123 -15.34 -5.15 -6.00
CA ALA A 123 -16.73 -5.27 -6.41
C ALA A 123 -17.72 -5.33 -5.23
N HIS A 124 -17.23 -5.67 -4.01
CA HIS A 124 -18.02 -5.69 -2.78
C HIS A 124 -18.09 -4.33 -2.08
N TYR A 125 -17.40 -3.31 -2.62
CA TYR A 125 -17.38 -1.93 -2.09
C TYR A 125 -17.94 -0.96 -3.14
N PRO A 126 -19.26 -0.98 -3.39
CA PRO A 126 -19.87 -0.19 -4.46
C PRO A 126 -19.73 1.31 -4.17
N LEU A 127 -19.30 2.06 -5.19
CA LEU A 127 -19.10 3.50 -5.16
C LEU A 127 -19.76 4.14 -6.38
N ASN A 128 -20.30 5.34 -6.22
CA ASN A 128 -20.89 6.10 -7.33
C ASN A 128 -19.85 6.83 -8.20
N VAL A 129 -18.62 6.92 -7.69
CA VAL A 129 -17.48 7.57 -8.38
C VAL A 129 -16.27 6.65 -8.31
N ARG A 130 -15.37 6.80 -9.30
CA ARG A 130 -14.12 6.06 -9.29
C ARG A 130 -13.30 6.43 -8.05
N PRO A 131 -12.86 5.45 -7.24
CA PRO A 131 -12.03 5.73 -6.08
C PRO A 131 -10.63 6.18 -6.51
N GLU A 132 -10.09 7.17 -5.80
CA GLU A 132 -8.76 7.72 -6.03
C GLU A 132 -8.01 7.86 -4.69
N SER A 133 -6.67 7.79 -4.75
CA SER A 133 -5.84 8.08 -3.58
C SER A 133 -5.98 9.54 -3.15
N HIS A 134 -5.81 9.80 -1.85
CA HIS A 134 -5.91 11.15 -1.30
C HIS A 134 -4.84 12.08 -1.92
N SER A 135 -5.28 13.18 -2.56
CA SER A 135 -4.42 14.03 -3.40
C SER A 135 -3.31 14.72 -2.62
N ASP A 136 -3.64 15.30 -1.46
CA ASP A 136 -2.69 16.10 -0.68
C ASP A 136 -1.63 15.20 -0.03
N THR A 137 -2.05 14.05 0.51
CA THR A 137 -1.12 13.05 1.05
C THR A 137 -0.22 12.48 -0.05
N ARG A 138 -0.77 12.25 -1.25
CA ARG A 138 0.02 11.80 -2.41
C ARG A 138 1.05 12.83 -2.84
N GLN A 139 0.68 14.11 -2.86
CA GLN A 139 1.63 15.18 -3.21
C GLN A 139 2.75 15.31 -2.16
N ALA A 140 2.41 15.31 -0.88
CA ALA A 140 3.40 15.36 0.20
C ALA A 140 4.36 14.15 0.16
N LEU A 141 3.85 12.94 -0.09
CA LEU A 141 4.69 11.75 -0.28
C LEU A 141 5.58 11.85 -1.52
N LYS A 142 5.06 12.43 -2.61
CA LYS A 142 5.86 12.66 -3.82
C LYS A 142 7.07 13.53 -3.54
N ASP A 143 6.86 14.66 -2.87
CA ASP A 143 7.92 15.62 -2.53
C ASP A 143 8.95 14.95 -1.61
N LEU A 144 8.51 14.29 -0.55
CA LEU A 144 9.36 13.53 0.37
C LEU A 144 10.25 12.50 -0.35
N LEU A 145 9.67 11.71 -1.27
CA LEU A 145 10.39 10.66 -1.97
C LEU A 145 11.38 11.22 -3.00
N ILE A 146 11.04 12.33 -3.67
CA ILE A 146 11.95 13.05 -4.58
C ILE A 146 13.12 13.64 -3.79
N ASP A 147 12.87 14.28 -2.65
CA ASP A 147 13.91 14.81 -1.76
C ASP A 147 14.79 13.69 -1.21
N GLY A 148 14.24 12.49 -1.02
CA GLY A 148 14.97 11.26 -0.71
C GLY A 148 15.78 10.67 -1.89
N GLY A 149 15.84 11.35 -3.05
CA GLY A 149 16.62 10.94 -4.23
C GLY A 149 15.99 9.81 -5.04
N LEU A 150 14.68 9.62 -4.95
CA LEU A 150 13.95 8.59 -5.70
C LEU A 150 13.32 9.17 -6.97
N THR A 151 13.27 8.37 -8.03
CA THR A 151 12.46 8.68 -9.22
C THR A 151 11.02 8.29 -8.95
N VAL A 152 10.09 9.26 -9.06
CA VAL A 152 8.69 9.08 -8.71
C VAL A 152 7.79 9.34 -9.90
N HIS A 153 6.93 8.39 -10.20
CA HIS A 153 5.87 8.49 -11.21
C HIS A 153 4.51 8.58 -10.52
N THR A 154 3.60 9.36 -11.07
CA THR A 154 2.23 9.50 -10.54
C THR A 154 1.24 9.16 -11.65
N GLY A 155 0.42 8.15 -11.47
CA GLY A 155 -0.53 7.71 -12.48
C GLY A 155 -1.30 6.45 -12.08
N PRO A 156 -2.16 5.94 -12.97
CA PRO A 156 -2.96 4.76 -12.67
C PRO A 156 -2.15 3.46 -12.67
N VAL A 157 -2.69 2.46 -11.95
CA VAL A 157 -2.17 1.09 -11.94
C VAL A 157 -3.26 0.08 -12.28
N TRP A 158 -2.88 -1.15 -12.50
CA TRP A 158 -3.77 -2.30 -12.67
C TRP A 158 -3.61 -3.23 -11.46
N SER A 159 -4.71 -3.63 -10.83
CA SER A 159 -4.67 -4.60 -9.72
C SER A 159 -5.29 -5.92 -10.14
N THR A 160 -4.57 -7.03 -9.92
CA THR A 160 -4.97 -8.38 -10.33
C THR A 160 -4.78 -9.41 -9.21
N ASP A 161 -5.67 -10.41 -9.13
CA ASP A 161 -5.52 -11.55 -8.21
C ASP A 161 -4.59 -12.64 -8.75
N ALA A 162 -4.18 -12.56 -10.02
CA ALA A 162 -3.55 -13.68 -10.72
C ALA A 162 -2.30 -13.26 -11.52
N PRO A 163 -1.18 -12.93 -10.87
CA PRO A 163 0.03 -12.43 -11.53
C PRO A 163 0.59 -13.41 -12.58
N TYR A 164 0.44 -14.72 -12.39
CA TYR A 164 0.85 -15.72 -13.39
C TYR A 164 -0.09 -15.82 -14.61
N ARG A 165 -1.15 -15.03 -14.64
CA ARG A 165 -2.12 -14.96 -15.76
C ARG A 165 -2.11 -13.61 -16.49
N GLU A 166 -1.19 -12.73 -16.16
CA GLU A 166 -0.95 -11.49 -16.89
C GLU A 166 -0.49 -11.79 -18.32
N SER A 167 -1.37 -11.57 -19.30
CA SER A 167 -1.07 -11.86 -20.69
C SER A 167 -0.28 -10.71 -21.33
N ARG A 168 0.53 -11.03 -22.37
CA ARG A 168 1.24 -10.02 -23.14
C ARG A 168 0.31 -8.98 -23.74
N ASP A 169 -0.89 -9.38 -24.14
CA ASP A 169 -1.88 -8.47 -24.73
C ASP A 169 -2.42 -7.49 -23.68
N GLN A 170 -2.71 -7.96 -22.46
CA GLN A 170 -3.11 -7.09 -21.35
C GLN A 170 -2.01 -6.10 -20.98
N VAL A 171 -0.77 -6.57 -20.83
CA VAL A 171 0.39 -5.71 -20.53
C VAL A 171 0.53 -4.62 -21.59
N LYS A 172 0.48 -4.97 -22.89
CA LYS A 172 0.54 -4.03 -24.00
C LYS A 172 -0.66 -3.07 -24.01
N GLN A 173 -1.86 -3.57 -23.81
CA GLN A 173 -3.08 -2.78 -23.80
C GLN A 173 -3.06 -1.74 -22.67
N PHE A 174 -2.76 -2.16 -21.45
CA PHE A 174 -2.73 -1.28 -20.29
C PHE A 174 -1.58 -0.27 -20.37
N GLY A 175 -0.39 -0.70 -20.80
CA GLY A 175 0.72 0.23 -21.04
C GLY A 175 0.38 1.31 -22.07
N ALA A 176 -0.30 0.94 -23.17
CA ALA A 176 -0.77 1.92 -24.17
C ALA A 176 -1.86 2.87 -23.63
N GLN A 177 -2.58 2.49 -22.58
CA GLN A 177 -3.55 3.34 -21.88
C GLN A 177 -2.93 4.23 -20.81
N GLY A 178 -1.60 4.21 -20.66
CA GLY A 178 -0.89 4.99 -19.65
C GLY A 178 -0.97 4.41 -18.22
N ILE A 179 -1.26 3.11 -18.08
CA ILE A 179 -1.18 2.40 -16.81
C ILE A 179 0.29 2.11 -16.51
N PHE A 180 0.80 2.58 -15.39
CA PHE A 180 2.22 2.53 -15.07
C PHE A 180 2.69 1.21 -14.48
N GLY A 181 1.84 0.58 -13.70
CA GLY A 181 2.24 -0.66 -13.02
C GLY A 181 1.09 -1.62 -12.77
N VAL A 182 1.42 -2.85 -12.42
CA VAL A 182 0.49 -3.88 -11.97
C VAL A 182 0.84 -4.30 -10.55
N ASP A 183 -0.17 -4.39 -9.69
CA ASP A 183 -0.09 -4.85 -8.31
C ASP A 183 -1.19 -5.87 -7.98
N MET A 184 -1.34 -6.23 -6.72
CA MET A 184 -2.36 -7.20 -6.29
C MET A 184 -3.35 -6.64 -5.25
N GLU A 185 -3.24 -5.37 -4.82
CA GLU A 185 -3.98 -4.88 -3.65
C GLU A 185 -4.63 -3.51 -3.83
N TYR A 186 -3.97 -2.58 -4.54
CA TYR A 186 -4.32 -1.17 -4.50
C TYR A 186 -5.76 -0.89 -4.94
N GLY A 187 -6.24 -1.54 -6.00
CA GLY A 187 -7.61 -1.35 -6.50
C GLY A 187 -8.67 -1.63 -5.43
N ALA A 188 -8.51 -2.73 -4.71
CA ALA A 188 -9.40 -3.11 -3.62
C ALA A 188 -9.24 -2.20 -2.39
N LEU A 189 -8.00 -1.86 -2.04
CA LEU A 189 -7.71 -1.00 -0.89
C LEU A 189 -8.29 0.40 -1.06
N VAL A 190 -8.11 1.02 -2.23
CA VAL A 190 -8.64 2.37 -2.49
C VAL A 190 -10.18 2.38 -2.55
N ALA A 191 -10.79 1.30 -3.05
CA ALA A 191 -12.26 1.14 -3.05
C ALA A 191 -12.80 1.01 -1.61
N ALA A 192 -12.20 0.13 -0.81
CA ALA A 192 -12.61 -0.06 0.58
C ALA A 192 -12.38 1.20 1.44
N ALA A 193 -11.26 1.90 1.25
CA ALA A 193 -10.96 3.15 1.96
C ALA A 193 -11.98 4.25 1.63
N ALA A 194 -12.30 4.44 0.34
CA ALA A 194 -13.31 5.39 -0.10
C ALA A 194 -14.71 5.03 0.46
N PHE A 195 -15.08 3.76 0.46
CA PHE A 195 -16.32 3.27 1.06
C PHE A 195 -16.40 3.57 2.56
N ARG A 196 -15.27 3.41 3.28
CA ARG A 196 -15.15 3.70 4.72
C ARG A 196 -14.88 5.17 5.03
N LYS A 197 -14.68 6.02 4.02
CA LYS A 197 -14.40 7.46 4.16
C LYS A 197 -13.13 7.72 4.97
N VAL A 198 -12.08 6.96 4.68
CA VAL A 198 -10.74 7.15 5.25
C VAL A 198 -9.75 7.50 4.15
N GLU A 199 -8.70 8.23 4.50
CA GLU A 199 -7.64 8.58 3.58
C GLU A 199 -6.74 7.37 3.32
N LEU A 200 -6.48 7.12 2.04
CA LEU A 200 -5.53 6.09 1.62
C LEU A 200 -4.66 6.62 0.49
N THR A 201 -3.37 6.38 0.61
CA THR A 201 -2.39 6.61 -0.46
C THR A 201 -1.41 5.44 -0.47
N ALA A 202 -1.08 4.95 -1.67
CA ALA A 202 -0.10 3.89 -1.81
C ALA A 202 1.22 4.41 -2.38
N VAL A 203 2.30 3.75 -1.98
CA VAL A 203 3.65 3.91 -2.50
C VAL A 203 4.09 2.54 -3.00
N LEU A 204 4.24 2.39 -4.31
CA LEU A 204 4.58 1.12 -4.94
C LEU A 204 6.00 1.19 -5.50
N LEU A 205 6.92 0.39 -4.95
CA LEU A 205 8.28 0.25 -5.49
C LEU A 205 8.27 -0.72 -6.67
N VAL A 206 8.81 -0.30 -7.81
CA VAL A 206 8.88 -1.12 -9.03
C VAL A 206 9.84 -2.28 -8.82
N SER A 207 9.32 -3.49 -8.72
CA SER A 207 10.03 -4.73 -8.42
C SER A 207 10.53 -5.47 -9.65
N ASP A 208 9.84 -5.29 -10.77
CA ASP A 208 10.08 -5.99 -12.03
C ASP A 208 9.49 -5.21 -13.22
N GLU A 209 9.90 -5.58 -14.43
CA GLU A 209 9.43 -4.96 -15.67
C GLU A 209 8.76 -6.02 -16.56
N LEU A 210 7.56 -5.68 -17.08
CA LEU A 210 6.77 -6.52 -18.00
C LEU A 210 6.55 -5.85 -19.37
N TRP A 211 6.71 -4.53 -19.47
CA TRP A 211 6.38 -3.70 -20.64
C TRP A 211 6.96 -4.21 -21.97
N SER A 212 8.12 -4.88 -21.95
CA SER A 212 8.75 -5.46 -23.14
C SER A 212 8.13 -6.79 -23.60
N GLY A 213 7.09 -7.30 -22.89
CA GLY A 213 6.53 -8.64 -23.12
C GLY A 213 7.37 -9.79 -22.58
N THR A 214 8.46 -9.47 -21.87
CA THR A 214 9.34 -10.44 -21.20
C THR A 214 9.49 -10.02 -19.73
N TRP A 215 9.25 -10.95 -18.82
CA TRP A 215 9.41 -10.67 -17.39
C TRP A 215 10.87 -10.48 -16.99
N LYS A 216 11.17 -9.34 -16.41
CA LYS A 216 12.50 -8.98 -15.92
C LYS A 216 12.44 -8.68 -14.41
N PRO A 217 12.79 -9.63 -13.55
CA PRO A 217 12.77 -9.45 -12.10
C PRO A 217 13.93 -8.60 -11.60
N GLY A 218 13.66 -7.66 -10.66
CA GLY A 218 14.65 -6.80 -10.02
C GLY A 218 14.73 -6.91 -8.50
N PHE A 219 13.71 -7.47 -7.86
CA PHE A 219 13.55 -7.51 -6.39
C PHE A 219 14.64 -8.28 -5.62
N ARG A 220 15.47 -9.09 -6.32
CA ARG A 220 16.61 -9.81 -5.71
C ARG A 220 17.87 -8.96 -5.62
N SER A 221 17.94 -7.82 -6.32
CA SER A 221 19.13 -6.97 -6.36
C SER A 221 19.39 -6.28 -5.02
N LYS A 222 20.68 -6.06 -4.70
CA LYS A 222 21.07 -5.31 -3.50
C LYS A 222 20.53 -3.87 -3.53
N LEU A 223 20.50 -3.25 -4.72
CA LEU A 223 20.01 -1.89 -4.91
C LEU A 223 18.53 -1.79 -4.59
N PHE A 224 17.71 -2.73 -5.10
CA PHE A 224 16.29 -2.78 -4.80
C PHE A 224 16.03 -2.89 -3.29
N ARG A 225 16.70 -3.83 -2.62
CA ARG A 225 16.55 -4.02 -1.16
C ARG A 225 16.97 -2.78 -0.36
N LYS A 226 18.04 -2.08 -0.78
CA LYS A 226 18.46 -0.83 -0.16
C LYS A 226 17.41 0.26 -0.33
N LYS A 227 16.86 0.42 -1.55
CA LYS A 227 15.79 1.40 -1.82
C LYS A 227 14.52 1.06 -1.02
N SER A 228 14.10 -0.22 -0.99
CA SER A 228 12.95 -0.66 -0.20
C SER A 228 13.10 -0.29 1.28
N SER A 229 14.26 -0.59 1.88
CA SER A 229 14.54 -0.22 3.26
C SER A 229 14.51 1.31 3.49
N SER A 230 15.11 2.10 2.59
CA SER A 230 15.09 3.57 2.69
C SER A 230 13.67 4.13 2.62
N ILE A 231 12.85 3.63 1.69
CA ILE A 231 11.45 4.04 1.55
C ILE A 231 10.68 3.72 2.82
N LEU A 232 10.85 2.53 3.39
CA LEU A 232 10.18 2.14 4.62
C LEU A 232 10.45 3.14 5.77
N HIS A 233 11.69 3.60 5.95
CA HIS A 233 12.05 4.60 6.96
C HIS A 233 11.40 5.94 6.66
N LEU A 234 11.48 6.44 5.42
CA LEU A 234 10.83 7.69 5.01
C LEU A 234 9.33 7.67 5.27
N LEU A 235 8.65 6.56 4.98
CA LEU A 235 7.21 6.43 5.21
C LEU A 235 6.85 6.35 6.69
N ALA A 236 7.69 5.68 7.50
CA ALA A 236 7.51 5.65 8.94
C ALA A 236 7.68 7.04 9.58
N ASP A 237 8.68 7.82 9.12
CA ASP A 237 8.89 9.21 9.56
C ASP A 237 7.73 10.11 9.10
N PHE A 238 7.22 9.92 7.89
CA PHE A 238 6.04 10.63 7.39
C PHE A 238 4.78 10.37 8.23
N CYS A 239 4.61 9.14 8.73
CA CYS A 239 3.49 8.84 9.62
C CYS A 239 3.63 9.48 11.00
N ALA A 240 4.86 9.75 11.45
CA ALA A 240 5.17 10.40 12.73
C ALA A 240 5.01 11.93 12.72
N GLY A 241 5.06 12.58 11.57
CA GLY A 241 4.88 14.03 11.39
C GLY A 241 3.45 14.39 11.08
#